data_6aa377acc447409d831dcf2c41a5feb3
#
_entry.id   6aa377acc447409d831dcf2c41a5feb3
#
_cell.length_a   1.000
_cell.length_b   1.000
_cell.length_c   1.000
_cell.angle_alpha   90.00
_cell.angle_beta   90.00
_cell.angle_gamma   90.00
#
_symmetry.space_group_name_H-M   'P 1'
#
loop_
_entity.id
_entity.type
_entity.pdbx_description
1 polymer ?
#
loop_
_entity_poly.entity_id
_entity_poly.type
_entity_poly.pdbx_seq_one_letter_code
_entity_poly.pdbx_strand_id
1 'polypeptide(L)'
;MNQEMIAALRELEREKGIAFETILAGLEEAMASAYKSWWKQQHPDLDEETFGVRAKIDPESGDLRVWIQELERIEHEDDEGEITVESKVLSEEEVTVTDEFKGRIGAQTAKQVIFQKLRDAEREMTYEEFAGREGDVVTGIVQQSERRYTLLDLGKVEALLPQAEQVPSEPYRSGERLKAYITEVRKGTKGPQIVVSRTHPGLLRELFRMEVPEIEEGIVEIKAVAREPGHRSKIGVSSNEPAVDPVGACVGPKGSRVRNVVTELRGEKIDVVPWSADPATFVANALQPAKVKEARVDPETQTALVIVPDYQLSLAIGKEGQNARLAARLTGWRIDIKSETQFSDEQRGPKPAAPQAAEASGAEAPSSPAQLASSDSEGALADAAPDGGAESDDASTPEVDAHDAPTTEPNPAVSAADDGVGGDVEAVVAVDGDEPVVAEEKADA
;
A
#
# COMPACT_ATOMS: atom_id res chain seq x y z
N MET A 1 -45.09 -13.77 -6.51
CA MET A 1 -43.74 -13.99 -7.04
C MET A 1 -43.58 -15.48 -7.35
N ASN A 2 -42.69 -15.90 -8.22
CA ASN A 2 -42.75 -17.24 -8.80
C ASN A 2 -41.79 -18.19 -8.12
N GLN A 3 -42.11 -19.51 -8.10
CA GLN A 3 -41.20 -20.59 -7.70
C GLN A 3 -39.84 -20.52 -8.41
N GLU A 4 -39.79 -19.99 -9.63
CA GLU A 4 -38.57 -19.75 -10.39
C GLU A 4 -37.60 -18.77 -9.65
N MET A 5 -38.14 -17.75 -8.96
CA MET A 5 -37.30 -16.83 -8.20
C MET A 5 -36.70 -17.51 -6.96
N ILE A 6 -37.48 -18.34 -6.24
CA ILE A 6 -37.00 -19.10 -5.11
C ILE A 6 -35.89 -20.09 -5.56
N ALA A 7 -36.07 -20.73 -6.70
CA ALA A 7 -35.08 -21.61 -7.30
C ALA A 7 -33.78 -20.85 -7.63
N ALA A 8 -33.89 -19.66 -8.21
CA ALA A 8 -32.75 -18.81 -8.52
C ALA A 8 -32.01 -18.34 -7.24
N LEU A 9 -32.74 -18.00 -6.16
CA LEU A 9 -32.13 -17.66 -4.87
C LEU A 9 -31.35 -18.82 -4.24
N ARG A 10 -31.86 -20.04 -4.34
CA ARG A 10 -31.17 -21.25 -3.88
C ARG A 10 -29.95 -21.59 -4.75
N GLU A 11 -29.98 -21.25 -6.03
CA GLU A 11 -28.82 -21.38 -6.91
C GLU A 11 -27.72 -20.38 -6.53
N LEU A 12 -28.07 -19.13 -6.22
CA LEU A 12 -27.14 -18.13 -5.70
C LEU A 12 -26.50 -18.55 -4.36
N GLU A 13 -27.25 -19.19 -3.47
CA GLU A 13 -26.71 -19.77 -2.25
C GLU A 13 -25.60 -20.80 -2.55
N ARG A 14 -25.82 -21.68 -3.51
CA ARG A 14 -24.84 -22.72 -3.88
C ARG A 14 -23.63 -22.15 -4.60
N GLU A 15 -23.82 -21.18 -5.48
CA GLU A 15 -22.73 -20.61 -6.28
C GLU A 15 -21.88 -19.60 -5.51
N LYS A 16 -22.52 -18.79 -4.65
CA LYS A 16 -21.88 -17.65 -3.99
C LYS A 16 -21.75 -17.82 -2.48
N GLY A 17 -22.28 -18.88 -1.89
CA GLY A 17 -22.19 -19.15 -0.45
C GLY A 17 -22.97 -18.17 0.44
N ILE A 18 -23.92 -17.41 -0.14
CA ILE A 18 -24.75 -16.47 0.61
C ILE A 18 -25.95 -17.22 1.18
N ALA A 19 -26.13 -17.21 2.50
CA ALA A 19 -27.25 -17.90 3.12
C ALA A 19 -28.60 -17.43 2.52
N PHE A 20 -29.42 -18.38 2.13
CA PHE A 20 -30.76 -18.14 1.53
C PHE A 20 -31.61 -17.22 2.39
N GLU A 21 -31.59 -17.42 3.73
CA GLU A 21 -32.33 -16.63 4.71
C GLU A 21 -31.91 -15.15 4.69
N THR A 22 -30.62 -14.87 4.47
CA THR A 22 -30.11 -13.49 4.41
C THR A 22 -30.60 -12.75 3.17
N ILE A 23 -30.68 -13.46 2.04
CA ILE A 23 -31.19 -12.87 0.80
C ILE A 23 -32.69 -12.65 0.94
N LEU A 24 -33.40 -13.65 1.51
CA LEU A 24 -34.84 -13.58 1.71
C LEU A 24 -35.24 -12.44 2.65
N ALA A 25 -34.57 -12.30 3.79
CA ALA A 25 -34.80 -11.21 4.74
C ALA A 25 -34.57 -9.82 4.10
N GLY A 26 -33.48 -9.65 3.33
CA GLY A 26 -33.25 -8.40 2.59
C GLY A 26 -34.29 -8.12 1.53
N LEU A 27 -34.85 -9.15 0.91
CA LEU A 27 -35.93 -9.01 -0.05
C LEU A 27 -37.24 -8.65 0.63
N GLU A 28 -37.57 -9.23 1.77
CA GLU A 28 -38.73 -8.89 2.59
C GLU A 28 -38.71 -7.42 3.04
N GLU A 29 -37.54 -6.96 3.54
CA GLU A 29 -37.32 -5.56 3.94
C GLU A 29 -37.55 -4.56 2.78
N ALA A 30 -36.95 -4.89 1.63
CA ALA A 30 -37.10 -4.04 0.44
C ALA A 30 -38.53 -4.04 -0.11
N MET A 31 -39.23 -5.18 -0.05
CA MET A 31 -40.63 -5.25 -0.44
C MET A 31 -41.52 -4.46 0.50
N ALA A 32 -41.24 -4.49 1.82
CA ALA A 32 -41.93 -3.66 2.79
C ALA A 32 -41.74 -2.16 2.50
N SER A 33 -40.47 -1.75 2.23
CA SER A 33 -40.15 -0.36 1.89
C SER A 33 -40.80 0.10 0.57
N ALA A 34 -40.78 -0.75 -0.46
CA ALA A 34 -41.39 -0.45 -1.74
C ALA A 34 -42.91 -0.37 -1.62
N TYR A 35 -43.52 -1.26 -0.83
CA TYR A 35 -44.94 -1.25 -0.59
C TYR A 35 -45.39 -0.03 0.24
N LYS A 36 -44.60 0.36 1.25
CA LYS A 36 -44.81 1.58 2.04
C LYS A 36 -44.84 2.82 1.15
N SER A 37 -43.88 2.95 0.23
CA SER A 37 -43.80 4.05 -0.72
C SER A 37 -44.97 4.05 -1.71
N TRP A 38 -45.34 2.87 -2.22
CA TRP A 38 -46.50 2.72 -3.14
C TRP A 38 -47.80 3.00 -2.42
N TRP A 39 -48.01 2.51 -1.20
CA TRP A 39 -49.22 2.73 -0.39
C TRP A 39 -49.40 4.21 -0.05
N LYS A 40 -48.34 4.92 0.29
CA LYS A 40 -48.36 6.36 0.56
C LYS A 40 -48.78 7.16 -0.68
N GLN A 41 -48.38 6.77 -1.88
CA GLN A 41 -48.83 7.43 -3.12
C GLN A 41 -50.36 7.28 -3.35
N GLN A 42 -50.93 6.18 -2.88
CA GLN A 42 -52.37 5.93 -2.96
C GLN A 42 -53.13 6.63 -1.82
N HIS A 43 -52.49 6.88 -0.69
CA HIS A 43 -53.09 7.46 0.51
C HIS A 43 -52.23 8.64 1.00
N PRO A 44 -52.27 9.80 0.31
CA PRO A 44 -51.40 10.93 0.62
C PRO A 44 -51.67 11.57 1.98
N ASP A 45 -52.83 11.34 2.58
CA ASP A 45 -53.26 11.87 3.87
C ASP A 45 -52.66 11.10 5.07
N LEU A 46 -52.03 9.94 4.86
CA LEU A 46 -51.39 9.16 5.92
C LEU A 46 -50.03 9.77 6.30
N ASP A 47 -49.81 9.90 7.61
CA ASP A 47 -48.55 10.32 8.13
C ASP A 47 -47.54 9.14 8.10
N GLU A 48 -46.35 9.38 7.51
CA GLU A 48 -45.32 8.37 7.32
C GLU A 48 -44.74 7.82 8.63
N GLU A 49 -44.89 8.59 9.69
CA GLU A 49 -44.39 8.23 11.01
C GLU A 49 -45.33 7.34 11.82
N THR A 50 -46.64 7.34 11.44
CA THR A 50 -47.67 6.60 12.15
C THR A 50 -47.99 5.23 11.57
N PHE A 51 -47.45 4.91 10.38
CA PHE A 51 -47.67 3.60 9.79
C PHE A 51 -46.37 2.90 9.36
N GLY A 52 -46.33 1.60 9.61
CA GLY A 52 -45.29 0.68 9.17
C GLY A 52 -45.83 -0.31 8.14
N VAL A 53 -44.91 -0.94 7.44
CA VAL A 53 -45.24 -2.06 6.56
C VAL A 53 -44.32 -3.20 6.85
N ARG A 54 -44.85 -4.40 6.99
CA ARG A 54 -44.12 -5.65 7.10
C ARG A 54 -44.44 -6.52 5.89
N ALA A 55 -43.44 -7.07 5.29
CA ALA A 55 -43.57 -8.01 4.20
C ALA A 55 -42.95 -9.35 4.57
N LYS A 56 -43.56 -10.44 4.15
CA LYS A 56 -43.01 -11.77 4.31
C LYS A 56 -43.22 -12.58 3.04
N ILE A 57 -42.17 -13.33 2.67
CA ILE A 57 -42.16 -14.17 1.48
C ILE A 57 -42.13 -15.62 1.95
N ASP A 58 -43.08 -16.42 1.46
CA ASP A 58 -43.09 -17.83 1.72
C ASP A 58 -41.88 -18.51 1.02
N PRO A 59 -40.99 -19.24 1.74
CA PRO A 59 -39.77 -19.82 1.18
C PRO A 59 -40.01 -21.00 0.23
N GLU A 60 -41.25 -21.56 0.19
CA GLU A 60 -41.60 -22.69 -0.67
C GLU A 60 -42.37 -22.23 -1.92
N SER A 61 -43.40 -21.42 -1.72
CA SER A 61 -44.27 -20.94 -2.81
C SER A 61 -43.78 -19.65 -3.47
N GLY A 62 -42.99 -18.84 -2.77
CA GLY A 62 -42.62 -17.50 -3.20
C GLY A 62 -43.72 -16.46 -3.10
N ASP A 63 -44.80 -16.77 -2.36
CA ASP A 63 -45.90 -15.86 -2.19
C ASP A 63 -45.58 -14.71 -1.24
N LEU A 64 -45.84 -13.49 -1.67
CA LEU A 64 -45.66 -12.29 -0.89
C LEU A 64 -46.91 -11.98 -0.09
N ARG A 65 -46.80 -11.89 1.22
CA ARG A 65 -47.79 -11.37 2.15
C ARG A 65 -47.31 -10.05 2.73
N VAL A 66 -48.21 -9.09 2.87
CA VAL A 66 -47.91 -7.75 3.37
C VAL A 66 -48.90 -7.38 4.46
N TRP A 67 -48.40 -6.82 5.52
CA TRP A 67 -49.17 -6.27 6.64
C TRP A 67 -48.89 -4.80 6.76
N ILE A 68 -49.96 -4.02 6.97
CA ILE A 68 -49.88 -2.62 7.36
C ILE A 68 -49.95 -2.57 8.88
N GLN A 69 -49.01 -1.87 9.47
CA GLN A 69 -48.89 -1.71 10.91
C GLN A 69 -49.19 -0.28 11.29
N GLU A 70 -50.03 -0.10 12.30
CA GLU A 70 -50.25 1.19 12.95
C GLU A 70 -49.21 1.33 14.06
N LEU A 71 -48.42 2.42 14.03
CA LEU A 71 -47.30 2.66 14.92
C LEU A 71 -47.63 3.78 15.90
N GLU A 72 -47.37 3.52 17.19
CA GLU A 72 -47.33 4.55 18.22
C GLU A 72 -45.85 4.90 18.48
N ARG A 73 -45.57 6.18 18.39
CA ARG A 73 -44.23 6.71 18.66
C ARG A 73 -44.10 6.98 20.16
N ILE A 74 -43.17 6.30 20.81
CA ILE A 74 -42.86 6.49 22.23
C ILE A 74 -41.48 7.15 22.30
N GLU A 75 -41.43 8.36 22.85
CA GLU A 75 -40.19 9.06 23.09
C GLU A 75 -39.67 8.69 24.47
N HIS A 76 -38.50 8.14 24.55
CA HIS A 76 -37.75 7.88 25.76
C HIS A 76 -36.61 8.88 25.89
N GLU A 77 -36.61 9.64 26.96
CA GLU A 77 -35.51 10.51 27.31
C GLU A 77 -34.64 9.72 28.32
N ASP A 78 -33.37 9.46 27.95
CA ASP A 78 -32.43 8.82 28.86
C ASP A 78 -31.81 9.82 29.83
N ASP A 79 -31.07 9.30 30.83
CA ASP A 79 -30.49 10.09 31.92
C ASP A 79 -29.44 11.11 31.43
N GLU A 80 -29.00 11.03 30.14
CA GLU A 80 -28.07 11.96 29.49
C GLU A 80 -28.80 13.03 28.64
N GLY A 81 -30.15 13.00 28.57
CA GLY A 81 -30.97 13.96 27.81
C GLY A 81 -31.02 13.66 26.31
N GLU A 82 -30.65 12.47 25.90
CA GLU A 82 -30.76 12.00 24.53
C GLU A 82 -32.17 11.38 24.32
N ILE A 83 -32.92 11.89 23.32
CA ILE A 83 -34.27 11.42 23.04
C ILE A 83 -34.17 10.25 22.07
N THR A 84 -34.41 9.05 22.56
CA THR A 84 -34.58 7.85 21.73
C THR A 84 -36.06 7.65 21.41
N VAL A 85 -36.35 7.48 20.12
CA VAL A 85 -37.73 7.27 19.62
C VAL A 85 -37.90 5.79 19.32
N GLU A 86 -38.77 5.14 20.08
CA GLU A 86 -39.17 3.76 19.83
C GLU A 86 -40.57 3.70 19.24
N SER A 87 -40.75 2.91 18.18
CA SER A 87 -42.05 2.73 17.53
C SER A 87 -42.67 1.42 17.97
N LYS A 88 -43.83 1.51 18.63
CA LYS A 88 -44.59 0.35 19.08
C LYS A 88 -45.74 0.05 18.10
N VAL A 89 -45.82 -1.21 17.66
CA VAL A 89 -46.90 -1.67 16.80
C VAL A 89 -48.20 -1.80 17.65
N LEU A 90 -49.23 -1.03 17.29
CA LEU A 90 -50.54 -1.06 17.94
C LEU A 90 -51.47 -2.09 17.27
N SER A 91 -51.51 -2.11 15.95
CA SER A 91 -52.33 -3.04 15.18
C SER A 91 -51.58 -3.49 13.93
N GLU A 92 -51.89 -4.68 13.44
CA GLU A 92 -51.36 -5.26 12.22
C GLU A 92 -52.47 -5.86 11.40
N GLU A 93 -52.66 -5.40 10.15
CA GLU A 93 -53.71 -5.88 9.25
C GLU A 93 -53.07 -6.45 7.98
N GLU A 94 -53.43 -7.69 7.63
CA GLU A 94 -52.99 -8.31 6.37
C GLU A 94 -53.74 -7.73 5.17
N VAL A 95 -52.97 -7.19 4.22
CA VAL A 95 -53.53 -6.55 3.03
C VAL A 95 -53.30 -7.42 1.80
N THR A 96 -54.33 -7.59 1.00
CA THR A 96 -54.19 -8.28 -0.28
C THR A 96 -53.35 -7.46 -1.24
N VAL A 97 -52.16 -7.99 -1.59
CA VAL A 97 -51.26 -7.33 -2.53
C VAL A 97 -51.83 -7.38 -3.94
N THR A 98 -51.96 -6.21 -4.56
CA THR A 98 -52.52 -6.08 -5.92
C THR A 98 -51.58 -6.70 -6.95
N ASP A 99 -52.16 -7.20 -8.06
CA ASP A 99 -51.36 -7.78 -9.16
C ASP A 99 -50.46 -6.74 -9.82
N GLU A 100 -50.81 -5.47 -9.76
CA GLU A 100 -50.00 -4.36 -10.26
C GLU A 100 -48.68 -4.23 -9.45
N PHE A 101 -48.76 -4.28 -8.12
CA PHE A 101 -47.59 -4.26 -7.28
C PHE A 101 -46.73 -5.53 -7.45
N LYS A 102 -47.37 -6.71 -7.43
CA LYS A 102 -46.64 -8.00 -7.60
C LYS A 102 -45.91 -8.10 -8.94
N GLY A 103 -46.52 -7.62 -10.02
CA GLY A 103 -46.01 -7.76 -11.38
C GLY A 103 -44.83 -6.85 -11.67
N ARG A 104 -45.03 -5.54 -11.56
CA ARG A 104 -44.04 -4.56 -12.05
C ARG A 104 -43.09 -4.07 -10.96
N ILE A 105 -43.68 -3.56 -9.87
CA ILE A 105 -42.87 -2.93 -8.79
C ILE A 105 -42.11 -3.99 -8.03
N GLY A 106 -42.80 -5.06 -7.59
CA GLY A 106 -42.17 -6.14 -6.83
C GLY A 106 -41.05 -6.84 -7.59
N ALA A 107 -41.24 -7.14 -8.88
CA ALA A 107 -40.19 -7.79 -9.68
C ALA A 107 -38.97 -6.88 -9.88
N GLN A 108 -39.16 -5.59 -10.07
CA GLN A 108 -38.06 -4.63 -10.22
C GLN A 108 -37.29 -4.45 -8.91
N THR A 109 -38.02 -4.31 -7.80
CA THR A 109 -37.42 -4.22 -6.45
C THR A 109 -36.66 -5.49 -6.10
N ALA A 110 -37.23 -6.68 -6.34
CA ALA A 110 -36.56 -7.96 -6.12
C ALA A 110 -35.25 -8.05 -6.88
N LYS A 111 -35.26 -7.72 -8.16
CA LYS A 111 -34.05 -7.73 -8.98
C LYS A 111 -32.97 -6.78 -8.43
N GLN A 112 -33.34 -5.58 -8.04
CA GLN A 112 -32.42 -4.59 -7.49
C GLN A 112 -31.78 -5.07 -6.18
N VAL A 113 -32.58 -5.64 -5.28
CA VAL A 113 -32.10 -6.14 -3.98
C VAL A 113 -31.19 -7.36 -4.15
N ILE A 114 -31.58 -8.30 -5.02
CA ILE A 114 -30.73 -9.46 -5.31
C ILE A 114 -29.35 -9.01 -5.83
N PHE A 115 -29.30 -8.07 -6.77
CA PHE A 115 -28.03 -7.52 -7.26
C PHE A 115 -27.28 -6.74 -6.18
N GLN A 116 -27.97 -6.09 -5.26
CA GLN A 116 -27.31 -5.41 -4.13
C GLN A 116 -26.69 -6.43 -3.18
N LYS A 117 -27.45 -7.44 -2.75
CA LYS A 117 -26.96 -8.50 -1.86
C LYS A 117 -25.82 -9.30 -2.48
N LEU A 118 -25.90 -9.58 -3.79
CA LEU A 118 -24.81 -10.23 -4.52
C LEU A 118 -23.53 -9.39 -4.49
N ARG A 119 -23.64 -8.09 -4.77
CA ARG A 119 -22.49 -7.19 -4.69
C ARG A 119 -21.92 -7.06 -3.28
N ASP A 120 -22.79 -7.02 -2.27
CA ASP A 120 -22.34 -6.93 -0.88
C ASP A 120 -21.61 -8.22 -0.46
N ALA A 121 -22.10 -9.38 -0.88
CA ALA A 121 -21.42 -10.66 -0.63
C ALA A 121 -20.09 -10.77 -1.40
N GLU A 122 -20.04 -10.37 -2.67
CA GLU A 122 -18.78 -10.33 -3.43
C GLU A 122 -17.74 -9.41 -2.76
N ARG A 123 -18.18 -8.28 -2.20
CA ARG A 123 -17.33 -7.36 -1.44
C ARG A 123 -16.83 -7.97 -0.13
N GLU A 124 -17.70 -8.67 0.59
CA GLU A 124 -17.32 -9.33 1.83
C GLU A 124 -16.30 -10.45 1.58
N MET A 125 -16.57 -11.33 0.60
CA MET A 125 -15.63 -12.37 0.20
C MET A 125 -14.27 -11.79 -0.23
N THR A 126 -14.30 -10.69 -0.97
CA THR A 126 -13.06 -10.01 -1.38
C THR A 126 -12.34 -9.40 -0.16
N TYR A 127 -13.08 -8.84 0.78
CA TYR A 127 -12.50 -8.33 2.02
C TYR A 127 -11.85 -9.46 2.83
N GLU A 128 -12.52 -10.58 3.02
CA GLU A 128 -12.00 -11.75 3.73
C GLU A 128 -10.73 -12.32 3.06
N GLU A 129 -10.68 -12.35 1.73
CA GLU A 129 -9.49 -12.78 0.97
C GLU A 129 -8.26 -11.91 1.27
N PHE A 130 -8.45 -10.62 1.51
CA PHE A 130 -7.35 -9.68 1.73
C PHE A 130 -7.12 -9.27 3.19
N ALA A 131 -8.10 -9.44 4.09
CA ALA A 131 -8.02 -9.01 5.50
C ALA A 131 -6.88 -9.68 6.30
N GLY A 132 -6.45 -10.88 5.89
CA GLY A 132 -5.31 -11.58 6.51
C GLY A 132 -3.98 -11.38 5.78
N ARG A 133 -3.92 -10.54 4.75
CA ARG A 133 -2.75 -10.37 3.88
C ARG A 133 -2.03 -9.03 4.08
N GLU A 134 -2.30 -8.36 5.18
CA GLU A 134 -1.50 -7.21 5.60
C GLU A 134 -0.07 -7.67 5.86
N GLY A 135 0.88 -6.99 5.26
CA GLY A 135 2.28 -7.42 5.31
C GLY A 135 2.76 -8.16 4.06
N ASP A 136 1.87 -8.62 3.21
CA ASP A 136 2.23 -9.30 1.97
C ASP A 136 2.62 -8.31 0.85
N VAL A 137 3.35 -8.84 -0.13
CA VAL A 137 3.60 -8.15 -1.39
C VAL A 137 2.64 -8.64 -2.46
N VAL A 138 1.92 -7.71 -3.07
CA VAL A 138 1.02 -7.96 -4.20
C VAL A 138 1.56 -7.36 -5.48
N THR A 139 1.23 -8.01 -6.59
CA THR A 139 1.55 -7.49 -7.92
C THR A 139 0.29 -6.90 -8.54
N GLY A 140 0.34 -5.61 -8.87
CA GLY A 140 -0.76 -4.90 -9.52
C GLY A 140 -0.33 -4.28 -10.85
N ILE A 141 -1.32 -3.92 -11.67
CA ILE A 141 -1.13 -3.17 -12.90
C ILE A 141 -1.59 -1.74 -12.64
N VAL A 142 -0.75 -0.76 -12.93
CA VAL A 142 -1.11 0.66 -12.81
C VAL A 142 -2.26 0.96 -13.76
N GLN A 143 -3.43 1.28 -13.23
CA GLN A 143 -4.59 1.71 -14.04
C GLN A 143 -4.54 3.21 -14.28
N GLN A 144 -4.53 3.97 -13.20
CA GLN A 144 -4.60 5.42 -13.22
C GLN A 144 -3.61 6.00 -12.21
N SER A 145 -2.87 7.01 -12.64
CA SER A 145 -1.97 7.76 -11.78
C SER A 145 -2.41 9.21 -11.74
N GLU A 146 -2.82 9.67 -10.57
CA GLU A 146 -3.20 11.05 -10.27
C GLU A 146 -2.18 11.69 -9.33
N ARG A 147 -2.26 13.01 -9.17
CA ARG A 147 -1.33 13.73 -8.27
C ARG A 147 -1.38 13.27 -6.82
N ARG A 148 -2.54 12.77 -6.35
CA ARG A 148 -2.75 12.40 -4.94
C ARG A 148 -2.60 10.91 -4.68
N TYR A 149 -2.85 10.07 -5.67
CA TYR A 149 -2.81 8.62 -5.55
C TYR A 149 -2.61 7.95 -6.90
N THR A 150 -2.19 6.70 -6.84
CA THR A 150 -2.14 5.80 -7.99
C THR A 150 -3.01 4.58 -7.69
N LEU A 151 -3.86 4.18 -8.62
CA LEU A 151 -4.66 2.97 -8.53
C LEU A 151 -3.92 1.81 -9.19
N LEU A 152 -3.84 0.71 -8.47
CA LEU A 152 -3.27 -0.56 -8.92
C LEU A 152 -4.38 -1.59 -9.04
N ASP A 153 -4.55 -2.16 -10.21
CA ASP A 153 -5.45 -3.29 -10.45
C ASP A 153 -4.79 -4.59 -9.98
N LEU A 154 -5.38 -5.25 -9.01
CA LEU A 154 -4.97 -6.55 -8.50
C LEU A 154 -5.74 -7.70 -9.16
N GLY A 155 -6.60 -7.42 -10.15
CA GLY A 155 -7.43 -8.35 -10.89
C GLY A 155 -8.88 -8.41 -10.37
N LYS A 156 -9.10 -8.65 -9.09
CA LYS A 156 -10.45 -8.66 -8.48
C LYS A 156 -10.82 -7.34 -7.82
N VAL A 157 -9.83 -6.59 -7.39
CA VAL A 157 -9.99 -5.36 -6.61
C VAL A 157 -8.89 -4.36 -6.95
N GLU A 158 -9.18 -3.10 -6.75
CA GLU A 158 -8.24 -2.01 -6.90
C GLU A 158 -7.55 -1.69 -5.56
N ALA A 159 -6.23 -1.54 -5.60
CA ALA A 159 -5.46 -1.06 -4.46
C ALA A 159 -5.08 0.40 -4.64
N LEU A 160 -5.10 1.13 -3.54
CA LEU A 160 -4.75 2.54 -3.47
C LEU A 160 -3.28 2.69 -3.04
N LEU A 161 -2.48 3.35 -3.86
CA LEU A 161 -1.12 3.77 -3.54
C LEU A 161 -1.14 5.30 -3.31
N PRO A 162 -1.23 5.77 -2.05
CA PRO A 162 -1.24 7.19 -1.72
C PRO A 162 0.07 7.87 -2.09
N GLN A 163 0.06 9.18 -2.34
CA GLN A 163 1.25 9.95 -2.69
C GLN A 163 2.37 9.83 -1.64
N ALA A 164 2.02 9.77 -0.35
CA ALA A 164 2.99 9.61 0.73
C ALA A 164 3.73 8.25 0.68
N GLU A 165 3.10 7.25 0.07
CA GLU A 165 3.62 5.89 -0.08
C GLU A 165 4.24 5.63 -1.47
N GLN A 166 4.27 6.65 -2.32
CA GLN A 166 4.93 6.61 -3.62
C GLN A 166 6.40 7.01 -3.49
N VAL A 167 7.23 6.40 -4.31
CA VAL A 167 8.64 6.77 -4.44
C VAL A 167 8.76 7.87 -5.50
N PRO A 168 9.25 9.08 -5.15
CA PRO A 168 9.26 10.21 -6.08
C PRO A 168 10.07 9.99 -7.37
N SER A 169 11.05 9.11 -7.32
CA SER A 169 11.89 8.76 -8.47
C SER A 169 11.30 7.72 -9.40
N GLU A 170 10.20 7.06 -8.99
CA GLU A 170 9.55 6.03 -9.80
C GLU A 170 8.45 6.61 -10.69
N PRO A 171 8.47 6.36 -12.00
CA PRO A 171 7.35 6.69 -12.87
C PRO A 171 6.25 5.62 -12.74
N TYR A 172 5.02 6.03 -12.48
CA TYR A 172 3.85 5.16 -12.42
C TYR A 172 3.04 5.29 -13.72
N ARG A 173 3.43 4.55 -14.74
CA ARG A 173 2.78 4.61 -16.06
C ARG A 173 1.64 3.62 -16.13
N SER A 174 0.51 4.04 -16.70
CA SER A 174 -0.63 3.15 -16.94
C SER A 174 -0.22 1.92 -17.76
N GLY A 175 -0.70 0.75 -17.36
CA GLY A 175 -0.37 -0.55 -17.94
C GLY A 175 0.92 -1.18 -17.39
N GLU A 176 1.66 -0.51 -16.54
CA GLU A 176 2.91 -1.02 -15.98
C GLU A 176 2.64 -1.93 -14.77
N ARG A 177 3.33 -3.06 -14.72
CA ARG A 177 3.23 -4.00 -13.60
C ARG A 177 4.15 -3.58 -12.47
N LEU A 178 3.63 -3.58 -11.25
CA LEU A 178 4.31 -3.08 -10.06
C LEU A 178 4.04 -4.01 -8.88
N LYS A 179 5.08 -4.30 -8.09
CA LYS A 179 4.92 -4.97 -6.79
C LYS A 179 4.78 -3.91 -5.70
N ALA A 180 3.83 -4.10 -4.79
CA ALA A 180 3.60 -3.19 -3.68
C ALA A 180 3.29 -3.97 -2.39
N TYR A 181 3.63 -3.39 -1.26
CA TYR A 181 3.41 -3.95 0.07
C TYR A 181 2.06 -3.52 0.60
N ILE A 182 1.23 -4.45 1.06
CA ILE A 182 -0.06 -4.15 1.68
C ILE A 182 0.19 -3.60 3.08
N THR A 183 -0.15 -2.34 3.29
CA THR A 183 -0.02 -1.69 4.60
C THR A 183 -1.27 -1.82 5.44
N GLU A 184 -2.44 -1.81 4.79
CA GLU A 184 -3.72 -1.81 5.49
C GLU A 184 -4.84 -2.28 4.56
N VAL A 185 -5.79 -3.02 5.12
CA VAL A 185 -7.03 -3.44 4.44
C VAL A 185 -8.22 -2.94 5.25
N ARG A 186 -8.95 -1.97 4.69
CA ARG A 186 -10.12 -1.36 5.34
C ARG A 186 -11.42 -1.84 4.70
N LYS A 187 -12.46 -2.02 5.51
CA LYS A 187 -13.82 -2.25 5.03
C LYS A 187 -14.46 -0.91 4.66
N GLY A 188 -14.58 -0.64 3.38
CA GLY A 188 -15.22 0.57 2.86
C GLY A 188 -16.67 0.33 2.43
N THR A 189 -17.46 1.40 2.30
CA THR A 189 -18.87 1.35 1.86
C THR A 189 -19.05 0.84 0.43
N LYS A 190 -18.02 0.99 -0.42
CA LYS A 190 -18.05 0.54 -1.82
C LYS A 190 -17.30 -0.77 -2.05
N GLY A 191 -16.76 -1.39 -0.99
CA GLY A 191 -15.95 -2.59 -1.02
C GLY A 191 -14.66 -2.43 -0.22
N PRO A 192 -13.80 -3.47 -0.15
CA PRO A 192 -12.52 -3.41 0.54
C PRO A 192 -11.64 -2.33 -0.09
N GLN A 193 -11.04 -1.51 0.76
CA GLN A 193 -10.04 -0.53 0.37
C GLN A 193 -8.67 -1.05 0.79
N ILE A 194 -7.88 -1.49 -0.16
CA ILE A 194 -6.53 -2.01 0.06
C ILE A 194 -5.56 -0.86 -0.13
N VAL A 195 -4.84 -0.50 0.93
CA VAL A 195 -3.79 0.51 0.88
C VAL A 195 -2.45 -0.17 0.73
N VAL A 196 -1.69 0.27 -0.25
CA VAL A 196 -0.37 -0.31 -0.55
C VAL A 196 0.72 0.74 -0.52
N SER A 197 1.95 0.28 -0.28
CA SER A 197 3.12 1.13 -0.15
C SER A 197 4.28 0.63 -1.02
N ARG A 198 5.02 1.60 -1.57
CA ARG A 198 6.33 1.39 -2.21
C ARG A 198 7.48 1.90 -1.35
N THR A 199 7.18 2.68 -0.31
CA THR A 199 8.18 3.27 0.60
C THR A 199 8.44 2.41 1.83
N HIS A 200 7.50 1.56 2.22
CA HIS A 200 7.57 0.78 3.45
C HIS A 200 8.77 -0.18 3.48
N PRO A 201 9.51 -0.28 4.62
CA PRO A 201 10.65 -1.20 4.74
C PRO A 201 10.27 -2.68 4.59
N GLY A 202 9.02 -3.04 4.90
CA GLY A 202 8.46 -4.37 4.73
C GLY A 202 8.54 -4.85 3.28
N LEU A 203 8.34 -3.95 2.29
CA LEU A 203 8.51 -4.30 0.89
C LEU A 203 9.87 -4.91 0.60
N LEU A 204 10.93 -4.32 1.14
CA LEU A 204 12.28 -4.81 0.94
C LEU A 204 12.49 -6.19 1.58
N ARG A 205 11.95 -6.42 2.79
CA ARG A 205 12.02 -7.73 3.46
C ARG A 205 11.34 -8.82 2.65
N GLU A 206 10.12 -8.54 2.18
CA GLU A 206 9.34 -9.51 1.42
C GLU A 206 9.94 -9.80 0.03
N LEU A 207 10.50 -8.79 -0.63
CA LEU A 207 11.22 -9.00 -1.88
C LEU A 207 12.44 -9.91 -1.69
N PHE A 208 13.19 -9.74 -0.60
CA PHE A 208 14.27 -10.66 -0.26
C PHE A 208 13.77 -12.05 0.11
N ARG A 209 12.66 -12.18 0.85
CA ARG A 209 12.05 -13.47 1.18
C ARG A 209 11.66 -14.24 -0.08
N MET A 210 11.10 -13.55 -1.07
CA MET A 210 10.72 -14.14 -2.37
C MET A 210 11.92 -14.56 -3.22
N GLU A 211 13.07 -13.87 -3.09
CA GLU A 211 14.24 -14.09 -3.94
C GLU A 211 15.29 -15.04 -3.31
N VAL A 212 15.28 -15.15 -1.98
CA VAL A 212 16.31 -15.87 -1.20
C VAL A 212 15.66 -17.01 -0.44
N PRO A 213 15.76 -18.26 -0.92
CA PRO A 213 15.15 -19.42 -0.28
C PRO A 213 15.58 -19.60 1.18
N GLU A 214 16.83 -19.30 1.50
CA GLU A 214 17.38 -19.41 2.84
C GLU A 214 16.71 -18.45 3.84
N ILE A 215 16.08 -17.37 3.36
CA ILE A 215 15.25 -16.48 4.19
C ILE A 215 13.83 -17.05 4.35
N GLU A 216 13.27 -17.64 3.30
CA GLU A 216 11.96 -18.29 3.36
C GLU A 216 11.96 -19.50 4.29
N GLU A 217 13.04 -20.28 4.27
CA GLU A 217 13.25 -21.44 5.15
C GLU A 217 13.62 -21.03 6.59
N GLY A 218 13.86 -19.72 6.87
CA GLY A 218 14.22 -19.24 8.19
C GLY A 218 15.67 -19.50 8.61
N ILE A 219 16.54 -19.97 7.71
CA ILE A 219 17.98 -20.17 7.94
C ILE A 219 18.69 -18.83 8.07
N VAL A 220 18.36 -17.90 7.17
CA VAL A 220 18.85 -16.52 7.18
C VAL A 220 17.72 -15.59 7.60
N GLU A 221 18.03 -14.65 8.48
CA GLU A 221 17.06 -13.69 9.00
C GLU A 221 17.50 -12.25 8.76
N ILE A 222 16.56 -11.41 8.30
CA ILE A 222 16.78 -9.96 8.19
C ILE A 222 16.45 -9.32 9.54
N LYS A 223 17.45 -9.04 10.36
CA LYS A 223 17.30 -8.45 11.70
C LYS A 223 16.94 -6.98 11.66
N ALA A 224 17.51 -6.22 10.73
CA ALA A 224 17.31 -4.78 10.64
C ALA A 224 17.22 -4.31 9.19
N VAL A 225 16.45 -3.25 8.95
CA VAL A 225 16.31 -2.59 7.65
C VAL A 225 16.35 -1.08 7.86
N ALA A 226 17.21 -0.40 7.12
CA ALA A 226 17.22 1.06 6.99
C ALA A 226 17.06 1.43 5.51
N ARG A 227 16.03 2.19 5.19
CA ARG A 227 15.65 2.47 3.81
C ARG A 227 15.49 3.97 3.56
N GLU A 228 16.03 4.43 2.45
CA GLU A 228 15.74 5.70 1.80
C GLU A 228 15.14 5.36 0.41
N PRO A 229 13.80 5.31 0.31
CA PRO A 229 13.12 4.81 -0.88
C PRO A 229 13.57 5.49 -2.17
N GLY A 230 13.83 4.68 -3.20
CA GLY A 230 14.30 5.15 -4.50
C GLY A 230 15.78 5.57 -4.58
N HIS A 231 16.50 5.56 -3.45
CA HIS A 231 17.90 5.95 -3.39
C HIS A 231 18.81 4.81 -2.94
N ARG A 232 18.78 4.49 -1.65
CA ARG A 232 19.64 3.47 -1.07
C ARG A 232 19.03 2.85 0.17
N SER A 233 19.32 1.56 0.35
CA SER A 233 18.89 0.79 1.52
C SER A 233 20.04 -0.02 2.10
N LYS A 234 19.94 -0.31 3.39
CA LYS A 234 20.82 -1.25 4.09
C LYS A 234 19.99 -2.28 4.82
N ILE A 235 20.41 -3.55 4.73
CA ILE A 235 19.81 -4.64 5.48
C ILE A 235 20.88 -5.33 6.33
N GLY A 236 20.56 -5.59 7.60
CA GLY A 236 21.38 -6.36 8.52
C GLY A 236 20.87 -7.79 8.57
N VAL A 237 21.71 -8.74 8.17
CA VAL A 237 21.34 -10.16 8.04
C VAL A 237 22.14 -11.03 8.98
N SER A 238 21.51 -12.07 9.53
CA SER A 238 22.17 -13.09 10.36
C SER A 238 21.77 -14.47 9.90
N SER A 239 22.61 -15.45 10.15
CA SER A 239 22.26 -16.86 9.94
C SER A 239 22.05 -17.57 11.27
N ASN A 240 21.03 -18.42 11.33
CA ASN A 240 20.79 -19.33 12.44
C ASN A 240 21.65 -20.59 12.32
N GLU A 241 22.24 -20.85 11.13
CA GLU A 241 23.14 -21.97 10.88
C GLU A 241 24.58 -21.46 10.66
N PRO A 242 25.56 -21.91 11.45
CA PRO A 242 26.95 -21.47 11.33
C PRO A 242 27.61 -21.78 9.97
N ALA A 243 27.09 -22.76 9.24
CA ALA A 243 27.62 -23.16 7.94
C ALA A 243 27.16 -22.27 6.78
N VAL A 244 26.16 -21.42 7.00
CA VAL A 244 25.55 -20.56 5.96
C VAL A 244 26.02 -19.12 6.14
N ASP A 245 26.67 -18.57 5.12
CA ASP A 245 27.01 -17.15 5.05
C ASP A 245 25.75 -16.33 4.70
N PRO A 246 25.20 -15.53 5.64
CA PRO A 246 23.97 -14.80 5.42
C PRO A 246 24.09 -13.70 4.34
N VAL A 247 25.29 -13.10 4.23
CA VAL A 247 25.55 -12.06 3.22
C VAL A 247 25.64 -12.69 1.83
N GLY A 248 26.38 -13.80 1.72
CA GLY A 248 26.52 -14.54 0.48
C GLY A 248 25.19 -15.07 -0.04
N ALA A 249 24.33 -15.60 0.84
CA ALA A 249 22.97 -16.06 0.51
C ALA A 249 22.10 -14.95 -0.09
N CYS A 250 22.07 -13.78 0.56
CA CYS A 250 21.28 -12.63 0.08
C CYS A 250 21.84 -12.02 -1.20
N VAL A 251 23.14 -11.94 -1.35
CA VAL A 251 23.78 -11.40 -2.57
C VAL A 251 23.63 -12.34 -3.75
N GLY A 252 23.78 -13.64 -3.51
CA GLY A 252 23.67 -14.68 -4.52
C GLY A 252 24.85 -14.75 -5.49
N PRO A 253 24.87 -15.73 -6.40
CA PRO A 253 25.94 -15.93 -7.37
C PRO A 253 26.16 -14.68 -8.23
N LYS A 254 27.35 -14.11 -8.21
CA LYS A 254 27.70 -12.87 -8.94
C LYS A 254 26.75 -11.69 -8.65
N GLY A 255 26.08 -11.67 -7.50
CA GLY A 255 25.14 -10.63 -7.12
C GLY A 255 23.79 -10.70 -7.84
N SER A 256 23.38 -11.88 -8.34
CA SER A 256 22.12 -12.03 -9.09
C SER A 256 20.89 -11.72 -8.25
N ARG A 257 20.79 -12.29 -7.02
CA ARG A 257 19.63 -12.12 -6.16
C ARG A 257 19.42 -10.66 -5.74
N VAL A 258 20.46 -10.02 -5.21
CA VAL A 258 20.35 -8.60 -4.84
C VAL A 258 20.05 -7.71 -6.07
N ARG A 259 20.56 -8.05 -7.26
CA ARG A 259 20.29 -7.31 -8.49
C ARG A 259 18.83 -7.44 -8.92
N ASN A 260 18.21 -8.60 -8.76
CA ASN A 260 16.79 -8.80 -9.05
C ASN A 260 15.94 -7.89 -8.16
N VAL A 261 16.24 -7.82 -6.86
CA VAL A 261 15.54 -6.91 -5.94
C VAL A 261 15.79 -5.43 -6.31
N VAL A 262 17.03 -5.06 -6.64
CA VAL A 262 17.37 -3.70 -7.12
C VAL A 262 16.58 -3.33 -8.38
N THR A 263 16.42 -4.27 -9.31
CA THR A 263 15.65 -4.06 -10.55
C THR A 263 14.17 -3.86 -10.24
N GLU A 264 13.60 -4.65 -9.34
CA GLU A 264 12.21 -4.51 -8.89
C GLU A 264 11.96 -3.15 -8.22
N LEU A 265 12.95 -2.64 -7.46
CA LEU A 265 12.94 -1.33 -6.82
C LEU A 265 13.48 -0.21 -7.74
N ARG A 266 13.49 -0.43 -9.04
CA ARG A 266 13.84 0.56 -10.06
C ARG A 266 15.19 1.25 -9.87
N GLY A 267 16.17 0.51 -9.38
CA GLY A 267 17.55 0.98 -9.22
C GLY A 267 17.92 1.47 -7.83
N GLU A 268 17.05 1.29 -6.83
CA GLU A 268 17.40 1.53 -5.42
C GLU A 268 18.58 0.64 -5.03
N LYS A 269 19.70 1.24 -4.60
CA LYS A 269 20.90 0.49 -4.24
C LYS A 269 20.74 -0.17 -2.87
N ILE A 270 21.18 -1.42 -2.75
CA ILE A 270 21.01 -2.20 -1.53
C ILE A 270 22.38 -2.68 -1.05
N ASP A 271 22.71 -2.34 0.20
CA ASP A 271 23.88 -2.85 0.91
C ASP A 271 23.44 -3.94 1.89
N VAL A 272 23.97 -5.13 1.73
CA VAL A 272 23.75 -6.26 2.65
C VAL A 272 24.93 -6.32 3.61
N VAL A 273 24.66 -6.21 4.91
CA VAL A 273 25.70 -6.21 5.95
C VAL A 273 25.46 -7.30 6.99
N PRO A 274 26.50 -7.94 7.51
CA PRO A 274 26.33 -8.94 8.56
C PRO A 274 25.88 -8.27 9.86
N TRP A 275 24.78 -8.77 10.41
CA TRP A 275 24.32 -8.37 11.73
C TRP A 275 25.18 -8.99 12.82
N SER A 276 25.38 -8.29 13.93
CA SER A 276 26.06 -8.80 15.11
C SER A 276 25.31 -8.40 16.39
N ALA A 277 25.32 -9.29 17.37
CA ALA A 277 24.78 -8.98 18.70
C ALA A 277 25.67 -7.96 19.46
N ASP A 278 26.97 -7.88 19.12
CA ASP A 278 27.85 -6.84 19.62
C ASP A 278 27.62 -5.53 18.87
N PRO A 279 27.15 -4.47 19.56
CA PRO A 279 26.82 -3.22 18.93
C PRO A 279 28.02 -2.56 18.22
N ALA A 280 29.25 -2.66 18.78
CA ALA A 280 30.43 -2.06 18.18
C ALA A 280 30.73 -2.71 16.81
N THR A 281 30.67 -4.03 16.77
CA THR A 281 30.86 -4.80 15.54
C THR A 281 29.75 -4.50 14.53
N PHE A 282 28.49 -4.41 14.98
CA PHE A 282 27.37 -4.14 14.07
C PHE A 282 27.44 -2.72 13.48
N VAL A 283 27.81 -1.71 14.28
CA VAL A 283 28.04 -0.35 13.79
C VAL A 283 29.18 -0.31 12.76
N ALA A 284 30.28 -1.00 13.03
CA ALA A 284 31.40 -1.10 12.09
C ALA A 284 30.96 -1.74 10.76
N ASN A 285 30.19 -2.83 10.81
CA ASN A 285 29.65 -3.50 9.64
C ASN A 285 28.67 -2.61 8.87
N ALA A 286 27.80 -1.87 9.58
CA ALA A 286 26.80 -1.00 8.98
C ALA A 286 27.38 0.15 8.15
N LEU A 287 28.64 0.56 8.43
CA LEU A 287 29.33 1.59 7.67
C LEU A 287 29.97 1.10 6.36
N GLN A 288 29.93 -0.20 6.09
CA GLN A 288 30.38 -0.72 4.79
C GLN A 288 29.74 0.08 3.63
N PRO A 289 30.50 0.36 2.54
CA PRO A 289 31.79 -0.22 2.16
C PRO A 289 33.02 0.45 2.80
N ALA A 290 32.88 1.45 3.69
CA ALA A 290 34.00 2.04 4.38
C ALA A 290 34.62 1.03 5.39
N LYS A 291 35.96 1.03 5.48
CA LYS A 291 36.67 0.19 6.44
C LYS A 291 36.83 0.96 7.75
N VAL A 292 36.21 0.44 8.79
CA VAL A 292 36.31 0.97 10.15
C VAL A 292 37.55 0.37 10.83
N LYS A 293 38.35 1.20 11.51
CA LYS A 293 39.48 0.75 12.31
C LYS A 293 39.05 0.36 13.71
N GLU A 294 38.24 1.18 14.33
CA GLU A 294 37.76 0.98 15.69
C GLU A 294 36.37 1.59 15.85
N ALA A 295 35.48 0.91 16.57
CA ALA A 295 34.19 1.42 16.99
C ALA A 295 34.06 1.28 18.51
N ARG A 296 33.70 2.35 19.18
CA ARG A 296 33.45 2.41 20.64
C ARG A 296 32.02 2.81 20.86
N VAL A 297 31.30 2.04 21.62
CA VAL A 297 29.90 2.32 21.94
C VAL A 297 29.77 2.77 23.38
N ASP A 298 28.97 3.79 23.60
CA ASP A 298 28.58 4.27 24.92
C ASP A 298 27.10 4.00 25.13
N PRO A 299 26.75 2.99 25.96
CA PRO A 299 25.35 2.62 26.18
C PRO A 299 24.51 3.70 26.88
N GLU A 300 25.16 4.56 27.70
CA GLU A 300 24.44 5.59 28.46
C GLU A 300 23.90 6.69 27.54
N THR A 301 24.70 7.09 26.57
CA THR A 301 24.34 8.14 25.59
C THR A 301 23.80 7.59 24.29
N GLN A 302 23.78 6.26 24.12
CA GLN A 302 23.44 5.57 22.86
C GLN A 302 24.24 6.12 21.66
N THR A 303 25.52 6.45 21.89
CA THR A 303 26.41 7.00 20.89
C THR A 303 27.53 6.03 20.56
N ALA A 304 27.84 5.87 19.30
CA ALA A 304 28.95 5.09 18.80
C ALA A 304 30.00 6.02 18.17
N LEU A 305 31.16 6.08 18.77
CA LEU A 305 32.34 6.75 18.20
C LEU A 305 33.04 5.80 17.27
N VAL A 306 33.17 6.16 16.01
CA VAL A 306 33.79 5.35 14.98
C VAL A 306 35.04 6.05 14.43
N ILE A 307 36.17 5.36 14.47
CA ILE A 307 37.43 5.83 13.96
C ILE A 307 37.72 5.16 12.63
N VAL A 308 37.93 5.97 11.60
CA VAL A 308 38.25 5.52 10.26
C VAL A 308 39.56 6.10 9.77
N PRO A 309 40.30 5.43 8.88
CA PRO A 309 41.43 6.04 8.19
C PRO A 309 41.05 7.31 7.47
N ASP A 310 41.90 8.33 7.40
CA ASP A 310 41.59 9.64 6.81
C ASP A 310 41.04 9.52 5.39
N TYR A 311 41.57 8.64 4.55
CA TYR A 311 41.12 8.41 3.19
C TYR A 311 39.74 7.70 3.09
N GLN A 312 39.25 7.14 4.21
CA GLN A 312 37.94 6.47 4.27
C GLN A 312 36.83 7.40 4.83
N LEU A 313 37.19 8.55 5.42
CA LEU A 313 36.24 9.44 6.08
C LEU A 313 35.07 9.84 5.16
N SER A 314 35.36 10.30 3.95
CA SER A 314 34.33 10.68 2.97
C SER A 314 33.45 9.50 2.59
N LEU A 315 33.99 8.28 2.51
CA LEU A 315 33.23 7.07 2.17
C LEU A 315 32.36 6.63 3.34
N ALA A 316 32.85 6.74 4.58
CA ALA A 316 32.10 6.42 5.80
C ALA A 316 30.90 7.36 5.99
N ILE A 317 31.07 8.64 5.75
CA ILE A 317 29.99 9.64 5.77
C ILE A 317 29.06 9.43 4.57
N GLY A 318 29.61 9.25 3.39
CA GLY A 318 28.87 9.12 2.13
C GLY A 318 28.39 10.47 1.59
N LYS A 319 27.82 10.45 0.38
CA LYS A 319 27.22 11.66 -0.23
C LYS A 319 26.10 12.18 0.65
N GLU A 320 26.14 13.46 1.02
CA GLU A 320 25.13 14.11 1.86
C GLU A 320 24.88 13.39 3.22
N GLY A 321 25.89 12.66 3.72
CA GLY A 321 25.77 11.90 4.95
C GLY A 321 24.89 10.64 4.86
N GLN A 322 24.55 10.18 3.67
CA GLN A 322 23.61 9.07 3.44
C GLN A 322 24.09 7.76 4.09
N ASN A 323 25.38 7.41 3.94
CA ASN A 323 25.89 6.16 4.49
C ASN A 323 25.84 6.17 6.02
N ALA A 324 26.30 7.25 6.66
CA ALA A 324 26.24 7.42 8.11
C ALA A 324 24.80 7.42 8.65
N ARG A 325 23.88 8.12 7.97
CA ARG A 325 22.46 8.19 8.34
C ARG A 325 21.76 6.84 8.23
N LEU A 326 22.00 6.09 7.15
CA LEU A 326 21.48 4.72 7.00
C LEU A 326 22.07 3.78 8.03
N ALA A 327 23.35 3.86 8.32
CA ALA A 327 23.99 3.06 9.36
C ALA A 327 23.41 3.36 10.75
N ALA A 328 23.19 4.63 11.07
CA ALA A 328 22.55 5.03 12.33
C ALA A 328 21.13 4.49 12.46
N ARG A 329 20.31 4.58 11.40
CA ARG A 329 18.95 4.02 11.39
C ARG A 329 18.94 2.49 11.47
N LEU A 330 19.91 1.82 10.83
CA LEU A 330 20.00 0.37 10.81
C LEU A 330 20.35 -0.19 12.20
N THR A 331 21.27 0.48 12.89
CA THR A 331 21.81 0.02 14.18
C THR A 331 21.06 0.56 15.38
N GLY A 332 20.33 1.66 15.22
CA GLY A 332 19.66 2.38 16.31
C GLY A 332 20.61 3.24 17.14
N TRP A 333 21.88 3.38 16.75
CA TRP A 333 22.88 4.16 17.45
C TRP A 333 23.13 5.50 16.78
N ARG A 334 23.40 6.53 17.57
CA ARG A 334 23.93 7.80 17.07
C ARG A 334 25.40 7.60 16.73
N ILE A 335 25.78 7.74 15.46
CA ILE A 335 27.14 7.47 15.00
C ILE A 335 27.92 8.77 14.84
N ASP A 336 29.03 8.90 15.56
CA ASP A 336 30.03 9.96 15.41
C ASP A 336 31.28 9.39 14.71
N ILE A 337 31.58 9.92 13.52
CA ILE A 337 32.66 9.40 12.68
C ILE A 337 33.80 10.39 12.68
N LYS A 338 35.00 9.93 13.12
CA LYS A 338 36.21 10.73 13.16
C LYS A 338 37.31 10.06 12.37
N SER A 339 38.16 10.86 11.74
CA SER A 339 39.40 10.33 11.16
C SER A 339 40.46 10.07 12.26
N GLU A 340 41.42 9.23 11.94
CA GLU A 340 42.55 8.94 12.86
C GLU A 340 43.28 10.20 13.28
N THR A 341 43.49 11.14 12.34
CA THR A 341 44.16 12.41 12.59
C THR A 341 43.34 13.27 13.54
N GLN A 342 42.04 13.43 13.28
CA GLN A 342 41.13 14.19 14.15
C GLN A 342 41.06 13.63 15.55
N PHE A 343 40.96 12.31 15.69
CA PHE A 343 40.93 11.64 16.99
C PHE A 343 42.23 11.82 17.76
N SER A 344 43.39 11.71 17.08
CA SER A 344 44.73 11.90 17.69
C SER A 344 44.93 13.34 18.15
N ASP A 345 44.48 14.33 17.40
CA ASP A 345 44.61 15.75 17.73
C ASP A 345 43.75 16.12 18.94
N GLU A 346 42.51 15.58 19.03
CA GLU A 346 41.67 15.75 20.21
C GLU A 346 42.28 15.16 21.49
N GLN A 347 42.94 14.00 21.39
CA GLN A 347 43.64 13.38 22.54
C GLN A 347 44.89 14.13 22.97
N ARG A 348 45.56 14.81 22.05
CA ARG A 348 46.77 15.60 22.37
C ARG A 348 46.46 16.90 23.10
N GLY A 349 45.19 17.33 23.12
CA GLY A 349 44.79 18.64 23.66
C GLY A 349 45.28 19.82 22.80
N PRO A 350 44.87 21.04 23.09
CA PRO A 350 45.29 22.19 22.31
C PRO A 350 46.82 22.31 22.38
N LYS A 351 47.47 22.19 21.21
CA LYS A 351 48.88 22.45 21.06
C LYS A 351 49.19 23.82 21.70
N PRO A 352 50.10 23.92 22.71
CA PRO A 352 50.45 25.23 23.24
C PRO A 352 50.95 26.07 22.08
N ALA A 353 50.36 27.23 21.90
CA ALA A 353 50.80 28.20 20.92
C ALA A 353 52.29 28.43 21.13
N ALA A 354 53.11 28.18 20.11
CA ALA A 354 54.52 28.49 20.13
C ALA A 354 54.68 29.97 20.51
N PRO A 355 55.57 30.30 21.47
CA PRO A 355 55.78 31.67 21.80
C PRO A 355 56.33 32.43 20.56
N GLN A 356 55.58 33.40 20.07
CA GLN A 356 56.09 34.36 19.12
C GLN A 356 57.26 35.04 19.79
N ALA A 357 58.50 34.75 19.33
CA ALA A 357 59.69 35.45 19.68
C ALA A 357 59.49 36.94 19.37
N ALA A 358 59.49 37.71 20.42
CA ALA A 358 59.58 39.16 20.34
C ALA A 358 61.00 39.50 19.79
N GLU A 359 61.08 39.96 18.55
CA GLU A 359 62.22 40.74 18.08
C GLU A 359 61.93 42.22 18.34
N ALA A 360 62.58 42.67 19.41
CA ALA A 360 62.74 44.09 19.71
C ALA A 360 64.00 44.62 19.01
N SER A 361 63.90 45.71 18.34
CA SER A 361 64.89 46.75 18.10
C SER A 361 64.41 47.60 16.90
N GLY A 362 64.18 48.83 16.93
CA GLY A 362 64.74 49.95 17.59
C GLY A 362 64.70 51.11 16.61
N ALA A 363 64.21 52.23 17.06
CA ALA A 363 64.48 53.60 16.60
C ALA A 363 64.16 53.94 15.12
N GLU A 364 63.41 54.91 14.74
CA GLU A 364 63.43 56.35 15.00
C GLU A 364 62.26 57.05 14.25
N ALA A 365 61.58 57.93 14.88
CA ALA A 365 60.76 58.96 14.23
C ALA A 365 61.64 60.06 13.68
N PRO A 366 61.23 61.05 12.88
CA PRO A 366 59.97 61.78 13.02
C PRO A 366 59.34 62.37 11.72
N SER A 367 58.27 63.01 11.97
CA SER A 367 57.66 64.14 11.27
C SER A 367 56.46 63.96 10.35
N SER A 368 55.40 64.34 10.91
CA SER A 368 54.16 64.91 10.33
C SER A 368 54.53 66.22 9.62
N PRO A 369 53.66 66.94 8.84
CA PRO A 369 52.20 66.95 8.98
C PRO A 369 51.36 67.25 7.70
N ALA A 370 50.06 67.23 7.93
CA ALA A 370 49.03 68.03 7.31
C ALA A 370 48.58 67.65 5.87
N GLN A 371 47.37 67.64 5.49
CA GLN A 371 46.12 68.30 5.82
C GLN A 371 45.05 67.80 4.87
N LEU A 372 43.82 67.63 5.38
CA LEU A 372 42.56 68.14 4.88
C LEU A 372 42.10 67.76 3.43
N ALA A 373 40.99 67.24 3.17
CA ALA A 373 39.61 67.67 3.40
C ALA A 373 38.66 66.62 2.80
N SER A 374 37.69 66.22 3.53
CA SER A 374 36.26 66.48 3.42
C SER A 374 35.67 66.50 2.02
N SER A 375 34.65 65.64 1.81
CA SER A 375 33.24 65.96 1.62
C SER A 375 32.43 64.77 1.15
N ASP A 376 31.52 64.36 1.91
CA ASP A 376 30.07 64.37 1.81
C ASP A 376 29.47 64.33 0.39
N SER A 377 28.56 63.46 0.21
CA SER A 377 27.13 63.60 -0.13
C SER A 377 26.63 62.25 -0.76
N GLU A 378 25.73 61.57 -0.14
CA GLU A 378 24.26 61.72 -0.19
C GLU A 378 23.65 61.81 -1.59
N GLY A 379 22.63 60.94 -1.77
CA GLY A 379 21.56 61.11 -2.78
C GLY A 379 21.35 59.85 -3.59
N ALA A 380 20.44 58.98 -3.26
CA ALA A 380 18.97 59.02 -3.35
C ALA A 380 18.42 58.85 -4.76
N LEU A 381 17.64 57.76 -4.88
CA LEU A 381 16.33 57.66 -5.52
C LEU A 381 16.16 57.62 -7.07
N ALA A 382 15.27 56.69 -7.38
CA ALA A 382 14.21 56.73 -8.41
C ALA A 382 14.57 56.11 -9.77
N ASP A 383 13.90 55.01 -10.07
CA ASP A 383 12.56 54.91 -10.69
C ASP A 383 12.56 55.18 -12.19
N ALA A 384 11.97 54.25 -12.88
CA ALA A 384 11.21 54.38 -14.12
C ALA A 384 11.53 53.31 -15.19
N ALA A 385 10.61 52.40 -15.34
CA ALA A 385 10.24 51.95 -16.67
C ALA A 385 9.60 53.12 -17.44
N PRO A 386 9.49 53.13 -18.77
CA PRO A 386 8.54 52.29 -19.47
C PRO A 386 8.88 51.93 -20.95
N ASP A 387 8.20 50.88 -21.41
CA ASP A 387 7.29 50.90 -22.56
C ASP A 387 7.80 51.18 -23.97
N GLY A 388 7.22 50.42 -24.90
CA GLY A 388 7.17 50.65 -26.34
C GLY A 388 7.94 49.60 -27.13
N GLY A 389 7.39 48.71 -27.90
CA GLY A 389 6.22 48.75 -28.73
C GLY A 389 6.59 48.27 -30.09
N ALA A 390 5.68 47.46 -30.64
CA ALA A 390 5.34 47.30 -32.04
C ALA A 390 6.19 46.37 -32.94
N GLU A 391 5.50 45.29 -33.35
CA GLU A 391 5.05 45.00 -34.75
C GLU A 391 6.17 44.70 -35.74
N SER A 392 6.15 43.61 -36.44
CA SER A 392 5.28 43.21 -37.52
C SER A 392 5.73 41.88 -38.17
N ASP A 393 4.73 41.06 -38.52
CA ASP A 393 4.55 40.39 -39.80
C ASP A 393 5.71 39.56 -40.40
N ASP A 394 5.51 38.32 -40.76
CA ASP A 394 4.86 37.90 -41.99
C ASP A 394 4.82 36.35 -42.11
N ALA A 395 3.67 35.90 -42.46
CA ALA A 395 3.21 34.77 -43.21
C ALA A 395 4.24 33.81 -43.87
N SER A 396 3.95 32.53 -43.73
CA SER A 396 3.69 31.66 -44.91
C SER A 396 3.47 30.19 -44.47
N THR A 397 2.24 29.75 -44.52
CA THR A 397 1.84 28.38 -44.86
C THR A 397 2.21 28.10 -46.36
N PRO A 398 2.38 26.84 -46.71
CA PRO A 398 1.40 26.25 -47.61
C PRO A 398 0.89 24.87 -47.20
N GLU A 399 -0.43 24.73 -47.31
CA GLU A 399 -1.13 23.51 -47.69
C GLU A 399 -0.57 22.91 -48.98
N VAL A 400 -0.69 21.63 -49.12
CA VAL A 400 -1.19 20.75 -50.22
C VAL A 400 -0.77 19.32 -49.82
N ASP A 401 -1.44 18.25 -50.00
CA ASP A 401 -2.67 17.83 -50.63
C ASP A 401 -2.85 16.34 -50.27
N ALA A 402 -4.07 15.91 -50.26
CA ALA A 402 -4.55 14.55 -50.11
C ALA A 402 -4.08 13.63 -51.26
N HIS A 403 -4.00 12.36 -50.94
CA HIS A 403 -4.31 11.14 -51.71
C HIS A 403 -3.44 10.01 -51.16
N ASP A 404 -3.82 8.84 -50.85
CA ASP A 404 -4.81 7.91 -51.36
C ASP A 404 -4.84 6.69 -50.42
N ALA A 405 -5.98 6.19 -50.10
CA ALA A 405 -6.14 4.85 -49.55
C ALA A 405 -6.18 3.84 -50.70
N PRO A 406 -5.83 2.58 -50.44
CA PRO A 406 -6.90 1.60 -50.62
C PRO A 406 -7.01 0.51 -49.54
N THR A 407 -8.22 0.39 -49.10
CA THR A 407 -8.99 -0.82 -48.76
C THR A 407 -8.48 -2.10 -49.42
N THR A 408 -8.34 -3.16 -48.63
CA THR A 408 -8.85 -4.50 -48.96
C THR A 408 -8.93 -5.40 -47.75
N GLU A 409 -10.11 -5.71 -47.33
CA GLU A 409 -10.58 -7.01 -46.82
C GLU A 409 -10.97 -7.87 -48.02
N PRO A 410 -11.43 -9.16 -47.86
CA PRO A 410 -11.30 -10.13 -46.79
C PRO A 410 -10.92 -11.57 -47.26
N ASN A 411 -10.74 -12.48 -46.27
CA ASN A 411 -11.04 -13.94 -46.17
C ASN A 411 -11.44 -14.68 -47.47
N PRO A 412 -11.23 -16.02 -47.66
CA PRO A 412 -11.78 -17.06 -46.78
C PRO A 412 -10.99 -18.40 -46.68
N ALA A 413 -11.45 -19.20 -45.67
CA ALA A 413 -11.43 -20.63 -45.46
C ALA A 413 -11.16 -21.57 -46.66
N VAL A 414 -10.49 -22.71 -46.36
CA VAL A 414 -10.73 -24.09 -46.85
C VAL A 414 -9.95 -25.01 -45.90
N SER A 415 -10.56 -25.82 -45.06
CA SER A 415 -11.17 -27.15 -45.17
C SER A 415 -10.16 -28.29 -45.33
N ALA A 416 -10.11 -29.10 -44.27
CA ALA A 416 -10.43 -30.52 -44.20
C ALA A 416 -9.37 -31.57 -44.57
N ALA A 417 -9.47 -32.60 -43.74
CA ALA A 417 -9.16 -34.02 -43.94
C ALA A 417 -7.73 -34.42 -43.56
N ASP A 418 -7.45 -35.50 -42.89
CA ASP A 418 -8.13 -36.70 -42.44
C ASP A 418 -7.02 -37.71 -42.09
N ASP A 419 -7.41 -38.74 -41.33
CA ASP A 419 -6.68 -39.99 -41.10
C ASP A 419 -5.56 -39.94 -40.02
N GLY A 420 -5.57 -40.72 -38.93
CA GLY A 420 -6.24 -42.00 -38.65
C GLY A 420 -5.28 -42.86 -37.83
N VAL A 421 -5.86 -43.68 -36.93
CA VAL A 421 -5.26 -44.90 -36.32
C VAL A 421 -4.30 -44.64 -35.15
N GLY A 422 -4.59 -44.94 -33.90
CA GLY A 422 -5.07 -46.20 -33.34
C GLY A 422 -4.02 -46.73 -32.37
N GLY A 423 -4.40 -47.09 -31.18
CA GLY A 423 -3.55 -47.88 -30.29
C GLY A 423 -3.89 -47.75 -28.81
N ASP A 424 -4.88 -48.49 -28.37
CA ASP A 424 -5.12 -48.93 -27.01
C ASP A 424 -3.86 -49.48 -26.34
N VAL A 425 -3.69 -49.28 -25.06
CA VAL A 425 -3.50 -50.36 -24.09
C VAL A 425 -3.83 -49.88 -22.67
N GLU A 426 -4.81 -50.56 -22.09
CA GLU A 426 -5.11 -50.65 -20.66
C GLU A 426 -3.91 -51.11 -19.82
N ALA A 427 -3.85 -50.64 -18.60
CA ALA A 427 -3.56 -51.49 -17.46
C ALA A 427 -3.98 -50.84 -16.14
N VAL A 428 -5.04 -51.38 -15.62
CA VAL A 428 -5.54 -51.41 -14.25
C VAL A 428 -4.48 -52.04 -13.33
N VAL A 429 -4.23 -51.48 -12.16
CA VAL A 429 -4.05 -52.22 -10.89
C VAL A 429 -4.45 -51.30 -9.73
N ALA A 430 -5.54 -51.69 -9.09
CA ALA A 430 -5.88 -51.39 -7.71
C ALA A 430 -5.07 -52.31 -6.79
N VAL A 431 -4.81 -51.90 -5.57
CA VAL A 431 -4.92 -52.70 -4.33
C VAL A 431 -4.69 -51.78 -3.11
N ASP A 432 -5.72 -51.68 -2.27
CA ASP A 432 -5.89 -51.86 -0.82
C ASP A 432 -4.80 -51.26 0.11
N GLY A 433 -5.20 -50.36 1.04
CA GLY A 433 -5.81 -50.76 2.33
C GLY A 433 -4.76 -50.76 3.42
N ASP A 434 -4.80 -49.79 4.32
CA ASP A 434 -4.75 -50.06 5.77
C ASP A 434 -4.81 -48.72 6.56
N GLU A 435 -5.91 -48.51 7.24
CA GLU A 435 -5.90 -47.88 8.56
C GLU A 435 -5.37 -48.92 9.54
N PRO A 436 -4.65 -48.53 10.63
CA PRO A 436 -5.39 -48.52 11.86
C PRO A 436 -4.88 -47.61 13.02
N VAL A 437 -5.81 -47.36 13.91
CA VAL A 437 -5.79 -47.47 15.38
C VAL A 437 -5.25 -46.28 16.20
N VAL A 438 -6.22 -45.64 16.77
CA VAL A 438 -6.30 -44.94 18.04
C VAL A 438 -5.52 -45.66 19.17
N ALA A 439 -4.76 -44.89 19.94
CA ALA A 439 -4.47 -45.18 21.33
C ALA A 439 -4.57 -43.92 22.17
N GLU A 440 -5.66 -43.83 22.91
CA GLU A 440 -5.78 -43.09 24.16
C GLU A 440 -4.76 -43.66 25.16
N GLU A 441 -4.07 -42.81 25.87
CA GLU A 441 -3.65 -43.12 27.23
C GLU A 441 -3.73 -41.86 28.13
N LYS A 442 -4.49 -42.05 29.17
CA LYS A 442 -4.79 -41.19 30.28
C LYS A 442 -3.63 -41.11 31.27
N ALA A 443 -3.58 -39.91 31.89
CA ALA A 443 -3.60 -39.67 33.33
C ALA A 443 -2.32 -39.75 34.15
N ASP A 444 -2.27 -38.76 35.03
CA ASP A 444 -1.73 -38.67 36.37
C ASP A 444 -0.25 -38.29 36.59
N ALA A 445 -0.03 -37.07 36.98
CA ALA A 445 0.33 -36.58 38.33
C ALA A 445 0.52 -35.06 38.30
#